data_7b531e74119ab3aefacfad756f8a907c
#
_entry.id   7b531e74119ab3aefacfad756f8a907c
#
_cell.length_a   1.000
_cell.length_b   1.000
_cell.length_c   1.000
_cell.angle_alpha   90.00
_cell.angle_beta   90.00
_cell.angle_gamma   90.00
#
_symmetry.space_group_name_H-M   'P 1'
#
loop_
_entity.id
_entity.type
_entity.pdbx_description
1 polymer ?
#
loop_
_entity_poly.entity_id
_entity_poly.type
_entity_poly.pdbx_seq_one_letter_code
_entity_poly.pdbx_strand_id
1 'polypeptide(L)'
;MAQSYLEHFGVKVIQRKYALKINREEFAPISTKPSLPRFESLVKRGAYEENSDKLKYREEWCKEYRELCLQNYDLTMKYFAKLDSIEFNKILNDFLEKYNKFKEVENLWDYDYVSGYYLMVLDEYKQVYIGKSEDIKRRIQSHWTAIKPFDRTLFPMYAVTSSCFSIDFFRALDTT
;
A
#
# COMPACT_ATOMS: atom_id res chain seq x y z
N MET A 1 13.88 22.45 6.82
CA MET A 1 12.76 21.83 7.57
C MET A 1 13.31 20.61 8.29
N ALA A 2 13.10 20.49 9.60
CA ALA A 2 13.53 19.32 10.37
C ALA A 2 12.73 18.11 9.92
N GLN A 3 13.41 16.98 9.66
CA GLN A 3 12.73 15.72 9.39
C GLN A 3 12.04 15.25 10.68
N SER A 4 10.74 15.01 10.63
CA SER A 4 10.03 14.39 11.73
C SER A 4 10.14 12.87 11.62
N TYR A 5 10.32 12.23 12.76
CA TYR A 5 10.41 10.78 12.88
C TYR A 5 9.26 10.28 13.75
N LEU A 6 8.75 9.11 13.39
CA LEU A 6 7.86 8.31 14.22
C LEU A 6 8.63 7.06 14.65
N GLU A 7 8.47 6.63 15.88
CA GLU A 7 8.91 5.32 16.33
C GLU A 7 7.79 4.30 16.17
N HIS A 8 8.09 3.18 15.51
CA HIS A 8 7.13 2.11 15.26
C HIS A 8 7.83 0.78 15.41
N PHE A 9 7.36 -0.08 16.32
CA PHE A 9 8.03 -1.33 16.68
C PHE A 9 9.54 -1.16 16.95
N GLY A 10 9.91 -0.15 17.74
CA GLY A 10 11.30 0.13 18.13
C GLY A 10 12.18 0.73 17.01
N VAL A 11 11.69 0.90 15.79
CA VAL A 11 12.44 1.52 14.69
C VAL A 11 11.95 2.92 14.39
N LYS A 12 12.89 3.83 14.10
CA LYS A 12 12.56 5.20 13.66
C LYS A 12 12.24 5.21 12.18
N VAL A 13 11.03 5.65 11.86
CA VAL A 13 10.55 5.82 10.49
C VAL A 13 10.42 7.30 10.18
N ILE A 14 10.92 7.72 9.02
CA ILE A 14 10.74 9.11 8.57
C ILE A 14 9.26 9.32 8.28
N GLN A 15 8.67 10.26 8.99
CA GLN A 15 7.28 10.66 8.76
C GLN A 15 7.18 11.36 7.42
N ARG A 16 6.78 10.63 6.41
CA ARG A 16 6.48 11.18 5.09
C ARG A 16 4.98 11.43 4.99
N LYS A 17 4.61 12.47 4.26
CA LYS A 17 3.23 12.89 4.07
C LYS A 17 2.27 11.76 3.68
N TYR A 18 2.75 10.71 3.01
CA TYR A 18 1.92 9.64 2.46
C TYR A 18 2.21 8.25 3.01
N ALA A 19 3.06 8.13 4.02
CA ALA A 19 3.55 6.82 4.49
C ALA A 19 2.85 6.31 5.76
N LEU A 20 2.23 7.19 6.55
CA LEU A 20 1.73 6.85 7.89
C LEU A 20 0.26 6.43 7.90
N LYS A 21 -0.56 7.07 7.09
CA LYS A 21 -1.99 6.77 7.00
C LYS A 21 -2.47 6.99 5.58
N ILE A 22 -3.32 6.08 5.12
CA ILE A 22 -3.98 6.25 3.84
C ILE A 22 -5.14 7.20 4.05
N ASN A 23 -5.07 8.40 3.47
CA ASN A 23 -6.20 9.31 3.43
C ASN A 23 -6.56 9.64 1.98
N ARG A 24 -7.80 10.07 1.78
CA ARG A 24 -8.37 10.29 0.47
C ARG A 24 -7.61 11.31 -0.37
N GLU A 25 -7.25 12.43 0.22
CA GLU A 25 -6.62 13.57 -0.47
C GLU A 25 -5.21 13.19 -0.96
N GLU A 26 -4.55 12.34 -0.22
CA GLU A 26 -3.16 11.94 -0.44
C GLU A 26 -3.02 10.61 -1.17
N PHE A 27 -4.13 9.90 -1.41
CA PHE A 27 -4.09 8.56 -2.00
C PHE A 27 -3.45 8.53 -3.39
N ALA A 28 -3.76 9.50 -4.25
CA ALA A 28 -3.26 9.57 -5.62
C ALA A 28 -2.64 10.95 -5.92
N PRO A 29 -1.42 11.25 -5.43
CA PRO A 29 -0.75 12.49 -5.76
C PRO A 29 -0.42 12.51 -7.26
N ILE A 30 -0.88 13.55 -7.96
CA ILE A 30 -0.68 13.69 -9.40
C ILE A 30 0.81 13.76 -9.73
N SER A 31 1.21 12.98 -10.73
CA SER A 31 2.53 13.03 -11.33
C SER A 31 2.42 12.89 -12.85
N THR A 32 2.93 13.87 -13.57
CA THR A 32 3.03 13.82 -15.04
C THR A 32 4.19 12.94 -15.50
N LYS A 33 5.09 12.54 -14.60
CA LYS A 33 6.21 11.65 -14.91
C LYS A 33 5.76 10.19 -14.86
N PRO A 34 5.76 9.45 -15.99
CA PRO A 34 5.44 8.04 -16.00
C PRO A 34 6.43 7.21 -15.19
N SER A 35 5.93 6.25 -14.42
CA SER A 35 6.73 5.19 -13.79
C SER A 35 6.76 3.92 -14.64
N LEU A 36 5.85 3.82 -15.60
CA LEU A 36 5.68 2.72 -16.52
C LEU A 36 6.27 3.08 -17.89
N PRO A 37 6.72 2.10 -18.68
CA PRO A 37 7.05 2.32 -20.07
C PRO A 37 5.80 2.78 -20.86
N ARG A 38 6.01 3.28 -22.07
CA ARG A 38 4.91 3.69 -22.94
C ARG A 38 4.06 2.47 -23.32
N PHE A 39 2.77 2.53 -23.03
CA PHE A 39 1.80 1.50 -23.38
C PHE A 39 0.85 1.96 -24.50
N GLU A 40 0.62 1.09 -25.47
CA GLU A 40 -0.29 1.37 -26.58
C GLU A 40 -1.72 1.70 -26.11
N SER A 41 -2.21 1.02 -25.09
CA SER A 41 -3.54 1.30 -24.51
C SER A 41 -3.65 2.71 -23.92
N LEU A 42 -2.59 3.24 -23.33
CA LEU A 42 -2.54 4.62 -22.82
C LEU A 42 -2.36 5.63 -23.95
N VAL A 43 -1.63 5.28 -25.00
CA VAL A 43 -1.54 6.10 -26.23
C VAL A 43 -2.93 6.26 -26.85
N LYS A 44 -3.66 5.16 -27.03
CA LYS A 44 -5.05 5.18 -27.56
C LYS A 44 -6.02 6.03 -26.72
N ARG A 45 -5.73 6.18 -25.42
CA ARG A 45 -6.50 7.03 -24.50
C ARG A 45 -6.00 8.48 -24.45
N GLY A 46 -5.02 8.83 -25.26
CA GLY A 46 -4.44 10.18 -25.28
C GLY A 46 -3.75 10.58 -23.95
N ALA A 47 -3.17 9.61 -23.25
CA ALA A 47 -2.57 9.84 -21.95
C ALA A 47 -1.27 10.64 -21.99
N TYR A 48 -0.54 10.57 -23.12
CA TYR A 48 0.79 11.20 -23.24
C TYR A 48 0.76 12.51 -24.00
N GLU A 49 1.67 13.42 -23.64
CA GLU A 49 1.97 14.61 -24.45
C GLU A 49 2.59 14.19 -25.81
N GLU A 50 2.10 14.78 -26.91
CA GLU A 50 2.51 14.36 -28.26
C GLU A 50 3.89 14.89 -28.67
N ASN A 51 4.28 16.05 -28.16
CA ASN A 51 5.48 16.79 -28.61
C ASN A 51 6.58 16.93 -27.56
N SER A 52 6.64 15.99 -26.61
CA SER A 52 7.64 16.02 -25.56
C SER A 52 8.80 15.07 -25.89
N ASP A 53 10.04 15.58 -25.91
CA ASP A 53 11.25 14.75 -25.98
C ASP A 53 11.36 13.75 -24.84
N LYS A 54 10.61 13.99 -23.77
CA LYS A 54 10.51 13.11 -22.59
C LYS A 54 9.10 12.56 -22.48
N LEU A 55 9.00 11.26 -22.23
CA LEU A 55 7.72 10.64 -21.94
C LEU A 55 7.07 11.35 -20.74
N LYS A 56 5.90 11.96 -20.98
CA LYS A 56 5.17 12.74 -20.00
C LYS A 56 3.67 12.50 -20.19
N TYR A 57 2.94 12.39 -19.07
CA TYR A 57 1.48 12.36 -19.10
C TYR A 57 0.91 13.76 -19.24
N ARG A 58 -0.19 13.88 -19.97
CA ARG A 58 -0.98 15.12 -20.06
C ARG A 58 -1.65 15.42 -18.72
N GLU A 59 -1.73 16.70 -18.37
CA GLU A 59 -2.34 17.12 -17.10
C GLU A 59 -3.82 16.77 -17.01
N GLU A 60 -4.58 16.86 -18.13
CA GLU A 60 -5.97 16.52 -18.19
C GLU A 60 -6.16 15.01 -17.89
N TRP A 61 -5.36 14.17 -18.53
CA TRP A 61 -5.36 12.73 -18.26
C TRP A 61 -5.03 12.43 -16.81
N CYS A 62 -4.06 13.14 -16.22
CA CYS A 62 -3.71 12.96 -14.81
C CYS A 62 -4.88 13.32 -13.87
N LYS A 63 -5.65 14.36 -14.18
CA LYS A 63 -6.83 14.72 -13.40
C LYS A 63 -7.93 13.68 -13.51
N GLU A 64 -8.25 13.22 -14.71
CA GLU A 64 -9.23 12.15 -14.94
C GLU A 64 -8.82 10.84 -14.26
N TYR A 65 -7.56 10.45 -14.41
CA TYR A 65 -7.03 9.25 -13.78
C TYR A 65 -7.07 9.34 -12.25
N ARG A 66 -6.74 10.51 -11.68
CA ARG A 66 -6.84 10.74 -10.24
C ARG A 66 -8.26 10.60 -9.75
N GLU A 67 -9.24 11.12 -10.48
CA GLU A 67 -10.64 10.98 -10.11
C GLU A 67 -11.07 9.51 -10.05
N LEU A 68 -10.67 8.71 -11.03
CA LEU A 68 -10.91 7.26 -11.01
C LEU A 68 -10.22 6.57 -9.81
N CYS A 69 -9.00 6.99 -9.46
CA CYS A 69 -8.31 6.48 -8.27
C CYS A 69 -9.06 6.81 -6.99
N LEU A 70 -9.59 8.04 -6.86
CA LEU A 70 -10.36 8.46 -5.68
C LEU A 70 -11.69 7.75 -5.57
N GLN A 71 -12.39 7.54 -6.68
CA GLN A 71 -13.62 6.74 -6.71
C GLN A 71 -13.35 5.29 -6.27
N ASN A 72 -12.26 4.70 -6.76
CA ASN A 72 -11.87 3.36 -6.34
C ASN A 72 -11.47 3.30 -4.86
N TYR A 73 -10.79 4.34 -4.36
CA TYR A 73 -10.50 4.48 -2.94
C TYR A 73 -11.79 4.51 -2.11
N ASP A 74 -12.75 5.36 -2.47
CA ASP A 74 -14.03 5.51 -1.76
C ASP A 74 -14.81 4.18 -1.70
N LEU A 75 -14.86 3.45 -2.83
CA LEU A 75 -15.49 2.13 -2.91
C LEU A 75 -14.79 1.12 -1.99
N THR A 76 -13.46 1.13 -1.99
CA THR A 76 -12.64 0.22 -1.19
C THR A 76 -12.83 0.49 0.30
N MET A 77 -12.78 1.76 0.73
CA MET A 77 -12.99 2.13 2.14
C MET A 77 -14.42 1.82 2.60
N LYS A 78 -15.41 2.03 1.73
CA LYS A 78 -16.80 1.66 2.00
C LYS A 78 -16.99 0.14 2.15
N TYR A 79 -16.21 -0.65 1.44
CA TYR A 79 -16.19 -2.11 1.59
C TYR A 79 -15.59 -2.51 2.94
N PHE A 80 -14.40 -2.00 3.29
CA PHE A 80 -13.76 -2.34 4.56
C PHE A 80 -14.58 -1.93 5.78
N ALA A 81 -15.29 -0.81 5.70
CA ALA A 81 -16.19 -0.38 6.77
C ALA A 81 -17.35 -1.35 7.04
N LYS A 82 -17.67 -2.24 6.09
CA LYS A 82 -18.73 -3.25 6.24
C LYS A 82 -18.22 -4.59 6.79
N LEU A 83 -16.91 -4.80 6.83
CA LEU A 83 -16.34 -6.04 7.33
C LEU A 83 -16.48 -6.10 8.86
N ASP A 84 -16.86 -7.27 9.37
CA ASP A 84 -17.01 -7.52 10.80
C ASP A 84 -15.64 -7.68 11.47
N SER A 85 -15.35 -6.79 12.42
CA SER A 85 -14.09 -6.85 13.18
C SER A 85 -14.07 -8.01 14.17
N ILE A 86 -15.21 -8.43 14.70
CA ILE A 86 -15.29 -9.55 15.65
C ILE A 86 -14.98 -10.85 14.92
N GLU A 87 -15.62 -11.04 13.76
CA GLU A 87 -15.35 -12.21 12.91
C GLU A 87 -13.90 -12.25 12.44
N PHE A 88 -13.37 -11.11 11.99
CA PHE A 88 -11.97 -10.99 11.57
C PHE A 88 -11.01 -11.41 12.71
N ASN A 89 -11.17 -10.84 13.90
CA ASN A 89 -10.29 -11.12 15.03
C ASN A 89 -10.41 -12.59 15.47
N LYS A 90 -11.62 -13.16 15.43
CA LYS A 90 -11.81 -14.59 15.72
C LYS A 90 -11.02 -15.48 14.75
N ILE A 91 -11.17 -15.24 13.44
CA ILE A 91 -10.45 -15.99 12.39
C ILE A 91 -8.94 -15.83 12.54
N LEU A 92 -8.47 -14.62 12.84
CA LEU A 92 -7.05 -14.34 13.06
C LEU A 92 -6.51 -15.13 14.26
N ASN A 93 -7.23 -15.13 15.39
CA ASN A 93 -6.84 -15.87 16.58
C ASN A 93 -6.83 -17.39 16.32
N ASP A 94 -7.87 -17.94 15.68
CA ASP A 94 -7.92 -19.34 15.29
C ASP A 94 -6.73 -19.72 14.38
N PHE A 95 -6.32 -18.81 13.49
CA PHE A 95 -5.16 -19.00 12.64
C PHE A 95 -3.85 -19.02 13.46
N LEU A 96 -3.68 -18.06 14.37
CA LEU A 96 -2.46 -17.95 15.19
C LEU A 96 -2.33 -19.12 16.17
N GLU A 97 -3.43 -19.60 16.75
CA GLU A 97 -3.46 -20.80 17.58
C GLU A 97 -3.04 -22.04 16.78
N LYS A 98 -3.56 -22.20 15.58
CA LYS A 98 -3.20 -23.29 14.68
C LYS A 98 -1.73 -23.25 14.24
N TYR A 99 -1.21 -22.05 14.04
CA TYR A 99 0.15 -21.80 13.56
C TYR A 99 0.99 -21.08 14.64
N ASN A 100 1.13 -21.71 15.78
CA ASN A 100 1.78 -21.19 17.00
C ASN A 100 3.27 -20.84 16.88
N LYS A 101 3.85 -20.98 15.67
CA LYS A 101 5.22 -20.52 15.37
C LYS A 101 5.30 -19.02 15.10
N PHE A 102 4.17 -18.38 14.77
CA PHE A 102 4.12 -16.92 14.73
C PHE A 102 4.18 -16.37 16.15
N LYS A 103 5.01 -15.34 16.33
CA LYS A 103 5.16 -14.63 17.58
C LYS A 103 4.86 -13.17 17.35
N GLU A 104 4.20 -12.55 18.31
CA GLU A 104 4.00 -11.10 18.29
C GLU A 104 5.35 -10.38 18.34
N VAL A 105 5.46 -9.29 17.59
CA VAL A 105 6.68 -8.51 17.47
C VAL A 105 6.51 -7.21 18.24
N GLU A 106 7.25 -7.05 19.32
CA GLU A 106 7.32 -5.79 20.07
C GLU A 106 8.44 -4.89 19.53
N ASN A 107 9.56 -5.49 19.15
CA ASN A 107 10.72 -4.78 18.66
C ASN A 107 11.25 -5.41 17.36
N LEU A 108 11.20 -4.66 16.29
CA LEU A 108 11.60 -5.15 14.97
C LEU A 108 13.14 -5.33 14.83
N TRP A 109 13.93 -4.74 15.73
CA TRP A 109 15.38 -4.96 15.75
C TRP A 109 15.77 -6.40 16.08
N ASP A 110 14.94 -7.14 16.81
CA ASP A 110 15.17 -8.55 17.12
C ASP A 110 15.14 -9.43 15.87
N TYR A 111 14.66 -8.88 14.75
CA TYR A 111 14.52 -9.54 13.45
C TYR A 111 15.43 -8.96 12.37
N ASP A 112 16.48 -8.22 12.77
CA ASP A 112 17.49 -7.72 11.83
C ASP A 112 18.33 -8.89 11.30
N TYR A 113 18.47 -8.99 9.98
CA TYR A 113 19.09 -10.11 9.28
C TYR A 113 18.46 -11.49 9.58
N VAL A 114 17.27 -11.53 10.13
CA VAL A 114 16.53 -12.78 10.36
C VAL A 114 15.68 -13.12 9.13
N SER A 115 15.85 -14.35 8.62
CA SER A 115 15.04 -14.86 7.53
C SER A 115 13.82 -15.61 8.05
N GLY A 116 12.71 -15.51 7.34
CA GLY A 116 11.50 -16.23 7.72
C GLY A 116 10.23 -15.70 7.06
N TYR A 117 9.12 -16.15 7.61
CA TYR A 117 7.79 -15.65 7.29
C TYR A 117 7.39 -14.61 8.32
N TYR A 118 6.72 -13.55 7.87
CA TYR A 118 6.13 -12.54 8.73
C TYR A 118 4.67 -12.32 8.34
N LEU A 119 3.90 -11.85 9.30
CA LEU A 119 2.49 -11.56 9.18
C LEU A 119 2.27 -10.11 9.62
N MET A 120 1.69 -9.31 8.75
CA MET A 120 1.28 -7.93 9.05
C MET A 120 -0.24 -7.92 9.17
N VAL A 121 -0.75 -7.48 10.31
CA VAL A 121 -2.18 -7.31 10.55
C VAL A 121 -2.54 -5.86 10.31
N LEU A 122 -3.56 -5.63 9.50
CA LEU A 122 -4.08 -4.33 9.11
C LEU A 122 -5.50 -4.18 9.67
N ASP A 123 -5.59 -3.89 10.96
CA ASP A 123 -6.84 -3.96 11.74
C ASP A 123 -7.94 -3.08 11.19
N GLU A 124 -7.61 -1.83 10.87
CA GLU A 124 -8.60 -0.89 10.35
C GLU A 124 -9.23 -1.39 9.04
N TYR A 125 -8.49 -2.21 8.29
CA TYR A 125 -8.91 -2.75 7.00
C TYR A 125 -9.35 -4.21 7.04
N LYS A 126 -9.24 -4.88 8.20
CA LYS A 126 -9.52 -6.32 8.38
C LYS A 126 -8.78 -7.16 7.35
N GLN A 127 -7.50 -6.91 7.21
CA GLN A 127 -6.62 -7.61 6.28
C GLN A 127 -5.40 -8.18 6.97
N VAL A 128 -4.90 -9.25 6.41
CA VAL A 128 -3.64 -9.85 6.81
C VAL A 128 -2.75 -10.00 5.58
N TYR A 129 -1.51 -9.56 5.71
CA TYR A 129 -0.49 -9.81 4.70
C TYR A 129 0.54 -10.80 5.24
N ILE A 130 0.77 -11.88 4.51
CA ILE A 130 1.79 -12.87 4.84
C ILE A 130 2.92 -12.73 3.82
N GLY A 131 4.12 -12.49 4.29
CA GLY A 131 5.30 -12.35 3.47
C GLY A 131 6.42 -13.29 3.87
N LYS A 132 7.38 -13.48 2.97
CA LYS A 132 8.65 -14.16 3.22
C LYS A 132 9.80 -13.20 2.92
N SER A 133 10.83 -13.21 3.75
CA SER A 133 12.02 -12.40 3.55
C SER A 133 13.26 -13.10 4.08
N GLU A 134 14.42 -12.75 3.53
CA GLU A 134 15.73 -13.09 4.08
C GLU A 134 16.15 -12.13 5.21
N ASP A 135 15.54 -10.93 5.25
CA ASP A 135 15.69 -9.91 6.28
C ASP A 135 14.31 -9.30 6.57
N ILE A 136 13.68 -9.77 7.63
CA ILE A 136 12.30 -9.39 8.00
C ILE A 136 12.23 -7.90 8.33
N LYS A 137 13.13 -7.38 9.17
CA LYS A 137 13.14 -5.96 9.56
C LYS A 137 13.21 -5.05 8.33
N ARG A 138 14.19 -5.27 7.47
CA ARG A 138 14.38 -4.48 6.25
C ARG A 138 13.16 -4.54 5.33
N ARG A 139 12.56 -5.72 5.22
CA ARG A 139 11.39 -5.92 4.37
C ARG A 139 10.16 -5.17 4.90
N ILE A 140 9.88 -5.26 6.20
CA ILE A 140 8.76 -4.54 6.83
C ILE A 140 8.97 -3.02 6.72
N GLN A 141 10.18 -2.52 7.02
CA GLN A 141 10.49 -1.10 6.82
C GLN A 141 10.30 -0.64 5.37
N SER A 142 10.59 -1.50 4.39
CA SER A 142 10.35 -1.18 2.98
C SER A 142 8.87 -1.03 2.66
N HIS A 143 7.98 -1.80 3.32
CA HIS A 143 6.54 -1.62 3.19
C HIS A 143 6.10 -0.26 3.74
N TRP A 144 6.60 0.15 4.90
CA TRP A 144 6.23 1.41 5.54
C TRP A 144 6.71 2.65 4.78
N THR A 145 7.80 2.55 4.05
CA THR A 145 8.43 3.69 3.36
C THR A 145 8.14 3.77 1.87
N ALA A 146 7.61 2.72 1.27
CA ALA A 146 7.29 2.70 -0.14
C ALA A 146 6.05 3.54 -0.46
N ILE A 147 6.15 4.35 -1.50
CA ILE A 147 5.01 5.10 -2.06
C ILE A 147 4.75 4.55 -3.45
N LYS A 148 3.52 4.13 -3.69
CA LYS A 148 3.12 3.63 -5.00
C LYS A 148 3.15 4.78 -6.02
N PRO A 149 3.76 4.60 -7.18
CA PRO A 149 3.72 5.58 -8.26
C PRO A 149 2.29 5.90 -8.66
N PHE A 150 2.05 7.15 -9.06
CA PHE A 150 0.73 7.66 -9.41
C PHE A 150 0.00 6.78 -10.45
N ASP A 151 0.67 6.41 -11.53
CA ASP A 151 0.12 5.60 -12.62
C ASP A 151 -0.10 4.12 -12.28
N ARG A 152 0.23 3.71 -11.06
CA ARG A 152 -0.03 2.37 -10.52
C ARG A 152 -1.04 2.37 -9.38
N THR A 153 -1.63 3.52 -9.06
CA THR A 153 -2.53 3.65 -7.91
C THR A 153 -3.90 3.03 -8.19
N LEU A 154 -4.38 3.09 -9.43
CA LEU A 154 -5.62 2.46 -9.83
C LEU A 154 -5.40 0.96 -10.08
N PHE A 155 -6.14 0.13 -9.35
CA PHE A 155 -6.21 -1.30 -9.64
C PHE A 155 -7.31 -1.56 -10.66
N PRO A 156 -7.00 -2.17 -11.83
CA PRO A 156 -8.04 -2.60 -12.73
C PRO A 156 -8.89 -3.69 -12.06
N MET A 157 -10.21 -3.53 -12.08
CA MET A 157 -11.15 -4.47 -11.44
C MET A 157 -11.01 -5.93 -11.92
N TYR A 158 -10.51 -6.16 -13.12
CA TYR A 158 -10.28 -7.50 -13.65
C TYR A 158 -8.96 -8.16 -13.16
N ALA A 159 -7.99 -7.39 -12.68
CA ALA A 159 -6.77 -7.95 -12.10
C ALA A 159 -7.01 -8.64 -10.74
N VAL A 160 -8.20 -8.85 -10.39
CA VAL A 160 -8.76 -8.86 -9.10
C VAL A 160 -9.56 -10.12 -8.78
N THR A 161 -9.28 -11.20 -9.42
CA THR A 161 -9.89 -12.48 -9.04
C THR A 161 -9.52 -12.96 -7.64
N SER A 162 -8.55 -12.32 -6.99
CA SER A 162 -8.13 -12.72 -5.64
C SER A 162 -7.95 -11.59 -4.62
N SER A 163 -8.04 -10.32 -5.00
CA SER A 163 -7.78 -9.22 -4.07
C SER A 163 -8.33 -7.86 -4.50
N CYS A 164 -9.57 -7.82 -4.98
CA CYS A 164 -10.21 -6.59 -5.48
C CYS A 164 -10.18 -5.42 -4.52
N PHE A 165 -10.10 -5.71 -3.27
CA PHE A 165 -10.21 -4.76 -2.20
C PHE A 165 -8.99 -4.76 -1.29
N SER A 166 -7.86 -5.32 -1.75
CA SER A 166 -6.66 -5.23 -0.95
C SER A 166 -6.14 -3.80 -0.95
N ILE A 167 -5.94 -3.27 0.23
CA ILE A 167 -5.16 -2.06 0.40
C ILE A 167 -3.77 -2.32 -0.13
N ASP A 168 -3.24 -1.32 -0.79
CA ASP A 168 -1.85 -1.33 -1.17
C ASP A 168 -0.98 -1.36 0.09
N PHE A 169 -0.44 -2.53 0.40
CA PHE A 169 0.45 -2.75 1.55
C PHE A 169 1.68 -1.83 1.57
N PHE A 170 2.01 -1.16 0.46
CA PHE A 170 3.06 -0.16 0.41
C PHE A 170 2.73 1.14 1.16
N ARG A 171 1.52 1.31 1.63
CA ARG A 171 1.06 2.53 2.31
C ARG A 171 0.58 2.29 3.72
N ALA A 172 0.54 1.04 4.16
CA ALA A 172 0.00 0.72 5.46
C ALA A 172 1.09 0.76 6.52
N LEU A 173 1.23 1.89 7.19
CA LEU A 173 1.83 1.95 8.51
C LEU A 173 0.85 1.64 9.64
N ASP A 174 -0.44 1.54 9.32
CA ASP A 174 -1.50 1.17 10.26
C ASP A 174 -1.47 -0.34 10.55
N THR A 175 -0.28 -0.91 10.73
CA THR A 175 -0.09 -2.27 11.20
C THR A 175 0.10 -2.27 12.70
N THR A 176 -0.69 -2.99 13.38
CA THR A 176 -0.50 -3.37 14.79
C THR A 176 0.23 -4.68 14.92
#